data_227205b7f1258261bc7b12948fa9f3b9
#
_entry.id   227205b7f1258261bc7b12948fa9f3b9
#
_cell.length_a   1.000
_cell.length_b   1.000
_cell.length_c   1.000
_cell.angle_alpha   90.00
_cell.angle_beta   90.00
_cell.angle_gamma   90.00
#
_symmetry.space_group_name_H-M   'P 1'
#
loop_
_entity.id
_entity.type
_entity.pdbx_description
1 polymer ?
#
loop_
_entity_poly.entity_id
_entity_poly.type
_entity_poly.pdbx_seq_one_letter_code
_entity_poly.pdbx_strand_id
1 'polypeptide(L)'
;MTKNINSDELHLMVSVVKKYYEMGMTQEQIAKEEFISKSSVCHLIKKASANGLISFQINYPIDSLDDLENELYKYFDIDKFVIAPTSTVDIETRMRETCRLVAADICKLILPDDILAVSWGLTMDQLASIFASEIIVNKKCDKVVMMNGSIASEVHSTKSSYIVEQFADFFSAEGYLMPVPMIVDTKEIADMLKTDSHIKYVIEFASASRLAVFSIGAASYNSVLRKRGAYSKEDYDDVLTQGAVGDIIGRCFDINGGLISKTIDDRIMAIDMDTLKAKKNRIGIGVGNNKGRAIIGALRGGMVSRLYMDSITAKEVCGLLRVK
;
A
#
# COMPACT_ATOMS: atom_id res chain seq x y z
N MET A 1 7.80 11.94 18.62
CA MET A 1 8.03 12.74 19.87
C MET A 1 6.74 12.72 20.69
N THR A 2 6.59 11.76 21.60
CA THR A 2 5.53 11.73 22.60
C THR A 2 5.76 12.90 23.55
N LYS A 3 5.02 13.99 23.36
CA LYS A 3 4.95 15.04 24.38
C LYS A 3 4.49 14.38 25.69
N ASN A 4 5.28 14.52 26.76
CA ASN A 4 4.91 14.16 28.12
C ASN A 4 3.55 14.79 28.45
N ILE A 5 2.48 14.01 28.36
CA ILE A 5 1.16 14.41 28.84
C ILE A 5 1.23 14.26 30.34
N ASN A 6 0.93 15.32 31.09
CA ASN A 6 0.83 15.26 32.55
C ASN A 6 -0.25 14.24 32.95
N SER A 7 0.01 13.44 33.99
CA SER A 7 -0.92 12.41 34.48
C SER A 7 -2.33 12.94 34.72
N ASP A 8 -2.46 14.13 35.28
CA ASP A 8 -3.75 14.77 35.58
C ASP A 8 -4.49 15.17 34.28
N GLU A 9 -3.76 15.66 33.28
CA GLU A 9 -4.34 15.97 31.97
C GLU A 9 -4.79 14.70 31.23
N LEU A 10 -4.05 13.61 31.37
CA LEU A 10 -4.43 12.33 30.79
C LEU A 10 -5.72 11.79 31.42
N HIS A 11 -5.82 11.85 32.76
CA HIS A 11 -7.03 11.42 33.46
C HIS A 11 -8.25 12.25 33.06
N LEU A 12 -8.11 13.57 33.01
CA LEU A 12 -9.17 14.47 32.56
C LEU A 12 -9.58 14.18 31.11
N MET A 13 -8.62 13.94 30.23
CA MET A 13 -8.87 13.61 28.83
C MET A 13 -9.66 12.30 28.70
N VAL A 14 -9.30 11.26 29.46
CA VAL A 14 -10.02 9.98 29.49
C VAL A 14 -11.44 10.17 30.05
N SER A 15 -11.62 10.94 31.14
CA SER A 15 -12.93 11.23 31.70
C SER A 15 -13.85 11.93 30.68
N VAL A 16 -13.37 13.00 30.05
CA VAL A 16 -14.10 13.74 29.02
C VAL A 16 -14.52 12.86 27.85
N VAL A 17 -13.59 12.00 27.37
CA VAL A 17 -13.85 11.10 26.25
C VAL A 17 -14.91 10.05 26.59
N LYS A 18 -14.82 9.42 27.76
CA LYS A 18 -15.83 8.45 28.21
C LYS A 18 -17.20 9.08 28.33
N LYS A 19 -17.30 10.26 28.97
CA LYS A 19 -18.57 10.98 29.10
C LYS A 19 -19.18 11.32 27.74
N TYR A 20 -18.35 11.73 26.78
CA TYR A 20 -18.82 12.11 25.46
C TYR A 20 -19.25 10.90 24.60
N TYR A 21 -18.39 9.87 24.48
CA TYR A 21 -18.62 8.76 23.55
C TYR A 21 -19.35 7.56 24.16
N GLU A 22 -19.13 7.24 25.45
CA GLU A 22 -19.76 6.09 26.09
C GLU A 22 -21.09 6.48 26.78
N MET A 23 -21.13 7.67 27.40
CA MET A 23 -22.30 8.12 28.16
C MET A 23 -23.22 9.06 27.36
N GLY A 24 -22.82 9.46 26.14
CA GLY A 24 -23.63 10.31 25.25
C GLY A 24 -23.89 11.73 25.76
N MET A 25 -23.04 12.23 26.66
CA MET A 25 -23.20 13.56 27.23
C MET A 25 -22.83 14.66 26.22
N THR A 26 -23.54 15.75 26.24
CA THR A 26 -23.16 16.93 25.45
C THR A 26 -21.93 17.63 26.02
N GLN A 27 -21.17 18.31 25.17
CA GLN A 27 -20.00 19.08 25.61
C GLN A 27 -20.32 20.09 26.70
N GLU A 28 -21.55 20.63 26.74
CA GLU A 28 -22.00 21.56 27.78
C GLU A 28 -22.23 20.89 29.13
N GLN A 29 -22.78 19.67 29.14
CA GLN A 29 -22.95 18.87 30.34
C GLN A 29 -21.60 18.48 30.94
N ILE A 30 -20.68 18.00 30.06
CA ILE A 30 -19.31 17.63 30.47
C ILE A 30 -18.57 18.84 31.04
N ALA A 31 -18.69 20.01 30.40
CA ALA A 31 -18.06 21.24 30.87
C ALA A 31 -18.50 21.63 32.30
N LYS A 32 -19.79 21.45 32.59
CA LYS A 32 -20.35 21.71 33.95
C LYS A 32 -19.85 20.70 34.97
N GLU A 33 -19.81 19.42 34.62
CA GLU A 33 -19.38 18.38 35.57
C GLU A 33 -17.87 18.38 35.86
N GLU A 34 -17.05 18.68 34.82
CA GLU A 34 -15.59 18.75 34.98
C GLU A 34 -15.10 20.13 35.41
N PHE A 35 -15.99 21.09 35.59
CA PHE A 35 -15.68 22.49 35.96
C PHE A 35 -14.71 23.16 35.00
N ILE A 36 -14.85 22.89 33.70
CA ILE A 36 -14.04 23.47 32.63
C ILE A 36 -14.91 24.15 31.56
N SER A 37 -14.29 24.90 30.65
CA SER A 37 -15.04 25.54 29.56
C SER A 37 -15.44 24.53 28.48
N LYS A 38 -16.53 24.81 27.74
CA LYS A 38 -16.94 24.01 26.56
C LYS A 38 -15.83 23.93 25.50
N SER A 39 -15.07 25.01 25.33
CA SER A 39 -13.92 25.05 24.42
C SER A 39 -12.80 24.09 24.88
N SER A 40 -12.57 23.99 26.20
CA SER A 40 -11.62 23.03 26.77
C SER A 40 -12.06 21.60 26.52
N VAL A 41 -13.35 21.27 26.67
CA VAL A 41 -13.89 19.93 26.36
C VAL A 41 -13.64 19.60 24.88
N CYS A 42 -13.96 20.52 23.96
CA CYS A 42 -13.71 20.32 22.53
C CYS A 42 -12.22 20.08 22.22
N HIS A 43 -11.34 20.86 22.87
CA HIS A 43 -9.89 20.72 22.71
C HIS A 43 -9.38 19.36 23.23
N LEU A 44 -9.85 18.92 24.41
CA LEU A 44 -9.48 17.64 25.01
C LEU A 44 -9.93 16.45 24.14
N ILE A 45 -11.14 16.50 23.58
CA ILE A 45 -11.63 15.46 22.65
C ILE A 45 -10.73 15.37 21.41
N LYS A 46 -10.39 16.50 20.78
CA LYS A 46 -9.48 16.54 19.63
C LYS A 46 -8.09 16.03 19.98
N LYS A 47 -7.57 16.45 21.15
CA LYS A 47 -6.26 16.04 21.63
C LYS A 47 -6.22 14.53 21.94
N ALA A 48 -7.29 13.98 22.50
CA ALA A 48 -7.44 12.56 22.76
C ALA A 48 -7.43 11.72 21.47
N SER A 49 -8.12 12.20 20.44
CA SER A 49 -8.11 11.57 19.12
C SER A 49 -6.71 11.62 18.49
N ALA A 50 -6.05 12.78 18.54
CA ALA A 50 -4.70 12.96 18.01
C ALA A 50 -3.62 12.12 18.73
N ASN A 51 -3.86 11.77 20.02
CA ASN A 51 -2.96 10.93 20.80
C ASN A 51 -3.37 9.44 20.81
N GLY A 52 -4.33 9.03 19.95
CA GLY A 52 -4.73 7.63 19.83
C GLY A 52 -5.51 7.06 21.03
N LEU A 53 -6.00 7.91 21.96
CA LEU A 53 -6.84 7.47 23.09
C LEU A 53 -8.25 7.07 22.64
N ILE A 54 -8.63 7.43 21.42
CA ILE A 54 -9.93 7.11 20.82
C ILE A 54 -9.67 6.37 19.52
N SER A 55 -10.27 5.20 19.37
CA SER A 55 -10.38 4.48 18.11
C SER A 55 -11.87 4.25 17.81
N PHE A 56 -12.28 4.48 16.57
CA PHE A 56 -13.64 4.20 16.13
C PHE A 56 -13.66 2.94 15.27
N GLN A 57 -14.58 2.06 15.56
CA GLN A 57 -14.94 0.96 14.68
C GLN A 57 -16.32 1.27 14.09
N ILE A 58 -16.38 1.54 12.79
CA ILE A 58 -17.64 1.72 12.08
C ILE A 58 -18.04 0.36 11.53
N ASN A 59 -19.17 -0.17 12.03
CA ASN A 59 -19.75 -1.39 11.48
C ASN A 59 -20.53 -1.02 10.22
N TYR A 60 -19.98 -1.34 9.07
CA TYR A 60 -20.70 -1.25 7.80
C TYR A 60 -21.67 -2.44 7.66
N PRO A 61 -22.75 -2.31 6.84
CA PRO A 61 -23.57 -3.48 6.50
C PRO A 61 -22.69 -4.51 5.80
N ILE A 62 -22.32 -5.56 6.51
CA ILE A 62 -21.30 -6.54 6.13
C ILE A 62 -21.77 -7.38 4.94
N ASP A 63 -23.07 -7.63 4.82
CA ASP A 63 -23.66 -8.53 3.80
C ASP A 63 -23.22 -8.22 2.35
N SER A 64 -22.94 -6.94 2.04
CA SER A 64 -22.54 -6.54 0.69
C SER A 64 -21.03 -6.69 0.40
N LEU A 65 -20.17 -6.77 1.41
CA LEU A 65 -18.71 -6.95 1.23
C LEU A 65 -18.36 -8.43 1.16
N ASP A 66 -18.95 -9.24 2.03
CA ASP A 66 -18.81 -10.71 2.01
C ASP A 66 -19.32 -11.29 0.69
N ASP A 67 -20.40 -10.73 0.12
CA ASP A 67 -20.90 -11.12 -1.19
C ASP A 67 -19.89 -10.84 -2.31
N LEU A 68 -19.21 -9.69 -2.27
CA LEU A 68 -18.17 -9.34 -3.23
C LEU A 68 -16.93 -10.24 -3.10
N GLU A 69 -16.50 -10.51 -1.86
CA GLU A 69 -15.38 -11.42 -1.61
C GLU A 69 -15.72 -12.85 -2.09
N ASN A 70 -16.90 -13.36 -1.74
CA ASN A 70 -17.39 -14.67 -2.17
C ASN A 70 -17.52 -14.76 -3.69
N GLU A 71 -17.93 -13.69 -4.36
CA GLU A 71 -17.97 -13.65 -5.81
C GLU A 71 -16.58 -13.76 -6.42
N LEU A 72 -15.59 -13.04 -5.90
CA LEU A 72 -14.22 -13.08 -6.38
C LEU A 72 -13.58 -14.47 -6.20
N TYR A 73 -13.85 -15.14 -5.08
CA TYR A 73 -13.39 -16.52 -4.84
C TYR A 73 -13.96 -17.54 -5.82
N LYS A 74 -15.05 -17.25 -6.55
CA LYS A 74 -15.54 -18.13 -7.63
C LYS A 74 -14.64 -18.13 -8.86
N TYR A 75 -13.86 -17.07 -9.05
CA TYR A 75 -13.00 -16.88 -10.24
C TYR A 75 -11.52 -17.06 -9.96
N PHE A 76 -11.09 -16.86 -8.70
CA PHE A 76 -9.67 -16.84 -8.36
C PHE A 76 -9.41 -17.57 -7.05
N ASP A 77 -8.40 -18.44 -7.08
CA ASP A 77 -7.88 -19.15 -5.92
C ASP A 77 -6.65 -18.40 -5.38
N ILE A 78 -6.88 -17.53 -4.41
CA ILE A 78 -5.83 -16.80 -3.67
C ILE A 78 -6.08 -16.91 -2.16
N ASP A 79 -5.03 -16.66 -1.36
CA ASP A 79 -5.11 -16.80 0.10
C ASP A 79 -6.15 -15.86 0.73
N LYS A 80 -6.30 -14.64 0.21
CA LYS A 80 -7.18 -13.65 0.82
C LYS A 80 -7.59 -12.51 -0.12
N PHE A 81 -8.89 -12.23 -0.18
CA PHE A 81 -9.43 -10.94 -0.59
C PHE A 81 -9.75 -10.12 0.66
N VAL A 82 -9.48 -8.82 0.63
CA VAL A 82 -9.86 -7.87 1.68
C VAL A 82 -10.45 -6.63 1.02
N ILE A 83 -11.72 -6.39 1.26
CA ILE A 83 -12.44 -5.26 0.69
C ILE A 83 -12.66 -4.21 1.79
N ALA A 84 -12.00 -3.06 1.64
CA ALA A 84 -12.23 -1.93 2.53
C ALA A 84 -13.63 -1.35 2.28
N PRO A 85 -14.45 -1.20 3.33
CA PRO A 85 -15.73 -0.51 3.20
C PRO A 85 -15.49 0.95 2.81
N THR A 86 -16.33 1.46 1.90
CA THR A 86 -16.18 2.82 1.40
C THR A 86 -17.49 3.59 1.55
N SER A 87 -17.42 4.72 2.24
CA SER A 87 -18.51 5.67 2.42
C SER A 87 -18.40 6.91 1.51
N THR A 88 -17.32 7.03 0.76
CA THR A 88 -16.98 8.21 -0.05
C THR A 88 -16.46 7.85 -1.43
N VAL A 89 -16.61 8.76 -2.38
CA VAL A 89 -15.99 8.68 -3.71
C VAL A 89 -14.56 9.23 -3.71
N ASP A 90 -14.15 9.91 -2.64
CA ASP A 90 -12.81 10.47 -2.51
C ASP A 90 -11.73 9.38 -2.50
N ILE A 91 -10.82 9.44 -3.46
CA ILE A 91 -9.81 8.42 -3.69
C ILE A 91 -8.76 8.35 -2.58
N GLU A 92 -8.41 9.49 -1.98
CA GLU A 92 -7.40 9.55 -0.92
C GLU A 92 -7.91 8.87 0.35
N THR A 93 -9.16 9.14 0.74
CA THR A 93 -9.83 8.48 1.85
C THR A 93 -9.94 6.97 1.63
N ARG A 94 -10.40 6.53 0.44
CA ARG A 94 -10.51 5.12 0.07
C ARG A 94 -9.15 4.40 0.15
N MET A 95 -8.11 5.04 -0.37
CA MET A 95 -6.75 4.51 -0.32
C MET A 95 -6.25 4.39 1.11
N ARG A 96 -6.48 5.40 1.94
CA ARG A 96 -6.08 5.41 3.35
C ARG A 96 -6.78 4.31 4.14
N GLU A 97 -8.09 4.13 3.97
CA GLU A 97 -8.86 3.06 4.62
C GLU A 97 -8.36 1.68 4.20
N THR A 98 -8.11 1.45 2.91
CA THR A 98 -7.54 0.20 2.42
C THR A 98 -6.14 -0.05 2.98
N CYS A 99 -5.27 0.97 2.96
CA CYS A 99 -3.90 0.86 3.47
C CYS A 99 -3.85 0.57 4.99
N ARG A 100 -4.83 1.02 5.80
CA ARG A 100 -4.94 0.65 7.22
C ARG A 100 -5.14 -0.86 7.40
N LEU A 101 -5.98 -1.48 6.57
CA LEU A 101 -6.19 -2.93 6.60
C LEU A 101 -4.93 -3.69 6.17
N VAL A 102 -4.23 -3.19 5.15
CA VAL A 102 -2.93 -3.74 4.74
C VAL A 102 -1.91 -3.67 5.88
N ALA A 103 -1.76 -2.51 6.52
CA ALA A 103 -0.82 -2.32 7.62
C ALA A 103 -1.11 -3.26 8.80
N ALA A 104 -2.38 -3.41 9.17
CA ALA A 104 -2.80 -4.33 10.23
C ALA A 104 -2.46 -5.79 9.90
N ASP A 105 -2.64 -6.21 8.64
CA ASP A 105 -2.32 -7.59 8.23
C ASP A 105 -0.81 -7.81 8.08
N ILE A 106 -0.04 -6.84 7.59
CA ILE A 106 1.44 -6.93 7.60
C ILE A 106 1.93 -7.16 9.03
N CYS A 107 1.42 -6.40 10.02
CA CYS A 107 1.79 -6.58 11.42
C CYS A 107 1.45 -7.98 11.98
N LYS A 108 0.47 -8.68 11.43
CA LYS A 108 0.14 -10.06 11.81
C LYS A 108 1.05 -11.08 11.12
N LEU A 109 1.48 -10.80 9.88
CA LEU A 109 2.22 -11.71 9.04
C LEU A 109 3.74 -11.65 9.27
N ILE A 110 4.26 -10.48 9.65
CA ILE A 110 5.69 -10.23 9.79
C ILE A 110 6.28 -10.97 10.99
N LEU A 111 7.44 -11.57 10.78
CA LEU A 111 8.25 -12.25 11.79
C LEU A 111 9.57 -11.49 12.01
N PRO A 112 10.24 -11.63 13.17
CA PRO A 112 11.46 -10.88 13.48
C PRO A 112 12.60 -11.03 12.48
N ASP A 113 12.72 -12.22 11.88
CA ASP A 113 13.80 -12.53 10.92
C ASP A 113 13.37 -12.35 9.46
N ASP A 114 12.18 -11.78 9.20
CA ASP A 114 11.69 -11.57 7.84
C ASP A 114 12.40 -10.40 7.16
N ILE A 115 12.55 -10.55 5.86
CA ILE A 115 12.80 -9.45 4.93
C ILE A 115 11.45 -9.01 4.35
N LEU A 116 11.12 -7.75 4.49
CA LEU A 116 9.94 -7.13 3.89
C LEU A 116 10.33 -6.42 2.60
N ALA A 117 9.91 -6.95 1.46
CA ALA A 117 10.13 -6.31 0.17
C ALA A 117 8.98 -5.34 -0.16
N VAL A 118 9.34 -4.11 -0.52
CA VAL A 118 8.37 -3.04 -0.82
C VAL A 118 8.61 -2.46 -2.21
N SER A 119 7.57 -1.94 -2.84
CA SER A 119 7.68 -1.10 -4.03
C SER A 119 7.51 0.38 -3.67
N TRP A 120 7.62 1.26 -4.65
CA TRP A 120 7.29 2.68 -4.49
C TRP A 120 5.99 3.04 -5.21
N GLY A 121 5.48 4.23 -4.98
CA GLY A 121 4.28 4.79 -5.60
C GLY A 121 3.36 5.47 -4.59
N LEU A 122 2.31 6.14 -5.09
CA LEU A 122 1.38 6.90 -4.23
C LEU A 122 0.71 6.03 -3.16
N THR A 123 0.34 4.81 -3.50
CA THR A 123 -0.25 3.86 -2.56
C THR A 123 0.74 3.43 -1.49
N MET A 124 2.01 3.20 -1.87
CA MET A 124 3.06 2.82 -0.94
C MET A 124 3.48 3.99 -0.04
N ASP A 125 3.49 5.23 -0.56
CA ASP A 125 3.67 6.46 0.21
C ASP A 125 2.57 6.63 1.27
N GLN A 126 1.30 6.39 0.89
CA GLN A 126 0.18 6.40 1.84
C GLN A 126 0.32 5.32 2.92
N LEU A 127 0.72 4.10 2.53
CA LEU A 127 0.94 3.00 3.48
C LEU A 127 2.10 3.30 4.44
N ALA A 128 3.20 3.86 3.95
CA ALA A 128 4.33 4.31 4.77
C ALA A 128 3.91 5.38 5.78
N SER A 129 3.09 6.35 5.35
CA SER A 129 2.56 7.40 6.24
C SER A 129 1.67 6.83 7.36
N ILE A 130 0.94 5.75 7.11
CA ILE A 130 0.12 5.06 8.12
C ILE A 130 1.02 4.38 9.17
N PHE A 131 2.08 3.71 8.77
CA PHE A 131 3.06 3.15 9.71
C PHE A 131 3.73 4.25 10.55
N ALA A 132 4.03 5.39 9.95
CA ALA A 132 4.66 6.51 10.65
C ALA A 132 3.75 7.17 11.71
N SER A 133 2.43 7.13 11.55
CA SER A 133 1.53 8.00 12.34
C SER A 133 0.33 7.32 13.00
N GLU A 134 -0.09 6.14 12.54
CA GLU A 134 -1.37 5.57 12.96
C GLU A 134 -1.26 4.21 13.65
N ILE A 135 -0.20 3.45 13.41
CA ILE A 135 -0.03 2.11 13.97
C ILE A 135 0.82 2.17 15.23
N ILE A 136 0.27 1.73 16.35
CA ILE A 136 0.94 1.70 17.65
C ILE A 136 1.12 0.23 18.07
N VAL A 137 1.98 -0.50 17.36
CA VAL A 137 2.30 -1.89 17.68
C VAL A 137 3.81 -2.07 17.59
N ASN A 138 4.44 -2.67 18.59
CA ASN A 138 5.86 -2.98 18.51
C ASN A 138 6.06 -4.28 17.70
N LYS A 139 6.45 -4.15 16.46
CA LYS A 139 6.79 -5.25 15.54
C LYS A 139 8.18 -5.04 15.00
N LYS A 140 8.87 -6.13 14.71
CA LYS A 140 10.23 -6.11 14.16
C LYS A 140 10.33 -6.99 12.94
N CYS A 141 11.21 -6.63 12.02
CA CYS A 141 11.73 -7.53 10.99
C CYS A 141 13.23 -7.26 10.80
N ASP A 142 13.91 -8.12 10.07
CA ASP A 142 15.35 -7.98 9.86
C ASP A 142 15.66 -6.83 8.88
N LYS A 143 14.99 -6.84 7.72
CA LYS A 143 15.25 -5.86 6.66
C LYS A 143 13.99 -5.38 5.98
N VAL A 144 14.04 -4.14 5.49
CA VAL A 144 13.08 -3.57 4.53
C VAL A 144 13.83 -3.26 3.24
N VAL A 145 13.40 -3.84 2.12
CA VAL A 145 14.14 -3.80 0.86
C VAL A 145 13.27 -3.30 -0.28
N MET A 146 13.74 -2.32 -1.04
CA MET A 146 13.08 -1.88 -2.27
C MET A 146 13.21 -2.91 -3.39
N MET A 147 12.10 -3.30 -4.03
CA MET A 147 12.10 -4.34 -5.08
C MET A 147 12.50 -3.82 -6.46
N ASN A 148 12.45 -2.52 -6.68
CA ASN A 148 12.67 -1.91 -7.99
C ASN A 148 13.40 -0.57 -7.89
N GLY A 149 14.09 -0.21 -8.95
CA GLY A 149 14.77 1.07 -9.10
C GLY A 149 13.81 2.26 -9.05
N SER A 150 14.35 3.45 -8.90
CA SER A 150 13.59 4.69 -8.73
C SER A 150 13.55 5.52 -10.02
N ILE A 151 12.76 6.58 -10.01
CA ILE A 151 12.70 7.57 -11.10
C ILE A 151 13.55 8.78 -10.67
N ALA A 152 14.51 9.18 -11.50
CA ALA A 152 15.28 10.39 -11.29
C ALA A 152 14.45 11.60 -11.77
N SER A 153 13.72 12.23 -10.86
CA SER A 153 13.01 13.49 -11.15
C SER A 153 13.08 14.40 -9.95
N GLU A 154 13.56 15.61 -10.14
CA GLU A 154 13.60 16.65 -9.09
C GLU A 154 12.19 17.09 -8.64
N VAL A 155 11.21 17.07 -9.55
CA VAL A 155 9.84 17.56 -9.31
C VAL A 155 8.91 16.45 -8.81
N HIS A 156 9.20 15.19 -9.16
CA HIS A 156 8.31 14.05 -8.90
C HIS A 156 9.08 12.85 -8.36
N SER A 157 9.74 13.00 -7.21
CA SER A 157 10.45 11.86 -6.60
C SER A 157 9.49 10.70 -6.35
N THR A 158 10.01 9.47 -6.46
CA THR A 158 9.26 8.24 -6.13
C THR A 158 9.00 8.13 -4.62
N LYS A 159 9.61 9.01 -3.83
CA LYS A 159 9.69 8.92 -2.36
C LYS A 159 10.18 7.54 -1.88
N SER A 160 10.95 6.83 -2.70
CA SER A 160 11.43 5.48 -2.37
C SER A 160 12.25 5.46 -1.09
N SER A 161 13.10 6.47 -0.86
CA SER A 161 13.86 6.62 0.38
C SER A 161 12.94 6.82 1.58
N TYR A 162 11.98 7.74 1.48
CA TYR A 162 10.97 7.96 2.53
C TYR A 162 10.18 6.69 2.84
N ILE A 163 9.72 5.95 1.82
CA ILE A 163 8.98 4.71 2.01
C ILE A 163 9.83 3.70 2.78
N VAL A 164 11.06 3.44 2.34
CA VAL A 164 11.94 2.47 3.03
C VAL A 164 12.26 2.94 4.44
N GLU A 165 12.54 4.22 4.65
CA GLU A 165 12.83 4.81 5.97
C GLU A 165 11.65 4.62 6.95
N GLN A 166 10.42 4.98 6.54
CA GLN A 166 9.25 4.84 7.43
C GLN A 166 8.95 3.38 7.79
N PHE A 167 9.08 2.46 6.83
CA PHE A 167 8.91 1.04 7.12
C PHE A 167 10.05 0.52 8.01
N ALA A 168 11.31 0.88 7.74
CA ALA A 168 12.46 0.46 8.51
C ALA A 168 12.40 0.96 9.96
N ASP A 169 12.06 2.24 10.15
CA ASP A 169 11.88 2.84 11.48
C ASP A 169 10.78 2.15 12.27
N PHE A 170 9.63 1.91 11.64
CA PHE A 170 8.51 1.24 12.29
C PHE A 170 8.85 -0.19 12.74
N PHE A 171 9.51 -0.96 11.86
CA PHE A 171 9.87 -2.35 12.15
C PHE A 171 11.22 -2.50 12.86
N SER A 172 11.91 -1.42 13.20
CA SER A 172 13.29 -1.42 13.75
C SER A 172 14.24 -2.28 12.90
N ALA A 173 14.16 -2.13 11.58
CA ALA A 173 14.82 -2.92 10.57
C ALA A 173 15.91 -2.12 9.84
N GLU A 174 16.84 -2.82 9.16
CA GLU A 174 17.74 -2.19 8.21
C GLU A 174 17.04 -1.90 6.88
N GLY A 175 17.14 -0.65 6.38
CA GLY A 175 16.54 -0.22 5.12
C GLY A 175 17.50 -0.32 3.94
N TYR A 176 17.06 -0.93 2.82
CA TYR A 176 17.86 -1.07 1.59
C TYR A 176 17.12 -0.50 0.39
N LEU A 177 17.72 0.47 -0.28
CA LEU A 177 17.26 1.05 -1.53
C LEU A 177 17.85 0.32 -2.73
N MET A 178 17.14 0.33 -3.86
CA MET A 178 17.66 -0.06 -5.16
C MET A 178 18.21 1.21 -5.88
N PRO A 179 19.51 1.52 -5.78
CA PRO A 179 20.03 2.83 -6.18
C PRO A 179 20.32 2.92 -7.68
N VAL A 180 19.35 2.53 -8.47
CA VAL A 180 19.42 2.54 -9.95
C VAL A 180 18.12 3.11 -10.53
N PRO A 181 18.14 3.62 -11.79
CA PRO A 181 16.91 3.93 -12.50
C PRO A 181 16.01 2.72 -12.62
N MET A 182 14.68 2.93 -12.60
CA MET A 182 13.70 1.83 -12.75
C MET A 182 13.81 1.15 -14.12
N ILE A 183 14.11 1.91 -15.16
CA ILE A 183 14.35 1.41 -16.50
C ILE A 183 15.63 2.07 -17.05
N VAL A 184 16.45 1.29 -17.73
CA VAL A 184 17.69 1.76 -18.36
C VAL A 184 17.55 1.67 -19.90
N ASP A 185 18.49 2.29 -20.61
CA ASP A 185 18.37 2.44 -22.09
C ASP A 185 18.51 1.12 -22.84
N THR A 186 19.36 0.20 -22.34
CA THR A 186 19.61 -1.08 -23.02
C THR A 186 19.66 -2.24 -22.04
N LYS A 187 19.45 -3.46 -22.57
CA LYS A 187 19.58 -4.70 -21.81
C LYS A 187 21.01 -4.89 -21.27
N GLU A 188 22.02 -4.53 -22.05
CA GLU A 188 23.42 -4.67 -21.67
C GLU A 188 23.75 -3.81 -20.43
N ILE A 189 23.20 -2.59 -20.35
CA ILE A 189 23.32 -1.73 -19.17
C ILE A 189 22.63 -2.39 -17.97
N ALA A 190 21.42 -2.92 -18.15
CA ALA A 190 20.70 -3.61 -17.08
C ALA A 190 21.48 -4.82 -16.57
N ASP A 191 22.01 -5.65 -17.47
CA ASP A 191 22.78 -6.84 -17.11
C ASP A 191 24.09 -6.45 -16.38
N MET A 192 24.78 -5.41 -16.85
CA MET A 192 25.99 -4.91 -16.20
C MET A 192 25.69 -4.40 -14.78
N LEU A 193 24.66 -3.58 -14.59
CA LEU A 193 24.27 -3.08 -13.27
C LEU A 193 23.88 -4.20 -12.32
N LYS A 194 23.20 -5.25 -12.78
CA LYS A 194 22.84 -6.42 -11.97
C LYS A 194 24.06 -7.22 -11.50
N THR A 195 25.24 -7.07 -12.14
CA THR A 195 26.49 -7.71 -11.69
C THR A 195 27.26 -6.88 -10.66
N ASP A 196 26.93 -5.59 -10.50
CA ASP A 196 27.54 -4.76 -9.44
C ASP A 196 27.22 -5.35 -8.06
N SER A 197 28.23 -5.43 -7.20
CA SER A 197 28.08 -6.13 -5.91
C SER A 197 27.02 -5.53 -4.99
N HIS A 198 26.87 -4.19 -4.99
CA HIS A 198 25.88 -3.52 -4.14
C HIS A 198 24.45 -3.70 -4.67
N ILE A 199 24.28 -3.60 -5.98
CA ILE A 199 22.96 -3.80 -6.61
C ILE A 199 22.53 -5.27 -6.51
N LYS A 200 23.46 -6.19 -6.80
CA LYS A 200 23.23 -7.62 -6.67
C LYS A 200 22.78 -8.00 -5.25
N TYR A 201 23.43 -7.44 -4.23
CA TYR A 201 23.09 -7.67 -2.83
C TYR A 201 21.65 -7.25 -2.50
N VAL A 202 21.21 -6.09 -2.99
CA VAL A 202 19.81 -5.63 -2.81
C VAL A 202 18.83 -6.53 -3.55
N ILE A 203 19.14 -6.95 -4.77
CA ILE A 203 18.32 -7.87 -5.55
C ILE A 203 18.18 -9.23 -4.83
N GLU A 204 19.28 -9.75 -4.25
CA GLU A 204 19.29 -10.99 -3.49
C GLU A 204 18.38 -10.90 -2.25
N PHE A 205 18.48 -9.82 -1.47
CA PHE A 205 17.56 -9.60 -0.35
C PHE A 205 16.12 -9.49 -0.78
N ALA A 206 15.83 -8.66 -1.80
CA ALA A 206 14.49 -8.54 -2.33
C ALA A 206 13.97 -9.91 -2.84
N SER A 207 14.83 -10.71 -3.44
CA SER A 207 14.47 -12.07 -3.92
C SER A 207 14.21 -13.05 -2.78
N ALA A 208 15.02 -13.02 -1.73
CA ALA A 208 14.90 -13.90 -0.57
C ALA A 208 13.70 -13.56 0.33
N SER A 209 13.10 -12.39 0.19
CA SER A 209 11.99 -11.94 1.04
C SER A 209 10.78 -12.88 0.96
N ARG A 210 10.19 -13.18 2.11
CA ARG A 210 8.96 -13.97 2.23
C ARG A 210 7.70 -13.16 1.98
N LEU A 211 7.75 -11.86 2.27
CA LEU A 211 6.66 -10.90 2.08
C LEU A 211 7.05 -9.87 1.03
N ALA A 212 6.17 -9.62 0.09
CA ALA A 212 6.26 -8.51 -0.85
C ALA A 212 4.97 -7.67 -0.79
N VAL A 213 5.12 -6.36 -0.72
CA VAL A 213 3.99 -5.41 -0.71
C VAL A 213 4.15 -4.43 -1.86
N PHE A 214 3.13 -4.32 -2.68
CA PHE A 214 3.17 -3.50 -3.88
C PHE A 214 1.78 -3.01 -4.29
N SER A 215 1.76 -1.94 -5.06
CA SER A 215 0.54 -1.47 -5.71
C SER A 215 0.39 -2.10 -7.10
N ILE A 216 -0.87 -2.31 -7.52
CA ILE A 216 -1.21 -2.67 -8.89
C ILE A 216 -1.48 -1.37 -9.65
N GLY A 217 -0.62 -1.04 -10.62
CA GLY A 217 -0.77 0.08 -11.53
C GLY A 217 -1.79 -0.23 -12.64
N ALA A 218 -2.55 0.76 -13.10
CA ALA A 218 -3.35 0.63 -14.32
C ALA A 218 -2.58 1.20 -15.51
N ALA A 219 -2.44 0.40 -16.57
CA ALA A 219 -1.81 0.86 -17.81
C ALA A 219 -2.77 1.78 -18.57
N SER A 220 -2.40 3.04 -18.68
CA SER A 220 -3.15 4.06 -19.40
C SER A 220 -2.26 5.26 -19.71
N TYR A 221 -2.69 6.14 -20.61
CA TYR A 221 -2.00 7.40 -20.89
C TYR A 221 -1.86 8.30 -19.65
N ASN A 222 -2.64 8.06 -18.61
CA ASN A 222 -2.59 8.76 -17.32
C ASN A 222 -1.74 8.06 -16.25
N SER A 223 -1.10 6.94 -16.57
CA SER A 223 -0.25 6.19 -15.65
C SER A 223 0.86 7.06 -15.04
N VAL A 224 1.18 6.78 -13.79
CA VAL A 224 2.30 7.38 -13.05
C VAL A 224 3.63 7.06 -13.74
N LEU A 225 3.79 5.85 -14.31
CA LEU A 225 4.99 5.43 -15.02
C LEU A 225 5.30 6.34 -16.22
N ARG A 226 4.25 6.72 -16.96
CA ARG A 226 4.37 7.63 -18.11
C ARG A 226 4.55 9.09 -17.68
N LYS A 227 3.68 9.56 -16.77
CA LYS A 227 3.67 10.98 -16.36
C LYS A 227 4.92 11.41 -15.61
N ARG A 228 5.55 10.49 -14.87
CA ARG A 228 6.78 10.77 -14.12
C ARG A 228 8.06 10.41 -14.86
N GLY A 229 7.95 10.00 -16.13
CA GLY A 229 9.11 9.71 -16.98
C GLY A 229 9.87 8.45 -16.58
N ALA A 230 9.20 7.48 -15.96
CA ALA A 230 9.79 6.16 -15.71
C ALA A 230 10.02 5.42 -17.02
N TYR A 231 9.07 5.53 -17.93
CA TYR A 231 9.17 5.07 -19.32
C TYR A 231 9.33 6.26 -20.25
N SER A 232 10.04 6.08 -21.36
CA SER A 232 9.92 7.00 -22.49
C SER A 232 8.47 6.99 -23.01
N LYS A 233 8.11 8.03 -23.74
CA LYS A 233 6.77 8.09 -24.34
C LYS A 233 6.58 6.94 -25.33
N GLU A 234 7.59 6.68 -26.11
CA GLU A 234 7.63 5.65 -27.15
C GLU A 234 7.49 4.25 -26.55
N ASP A 235 8.29 3.92 -25.53
CA ASP A 235 8.20 2.62 -24.83
C ASP A 235 6.82 2.42 -24.19
N TYR A 236 6.25 3.49 -23.60
CA TYR A 236 4.94 3.36 -22.96
C TYR A 236 3.79 3.23 -23.94
N ASP A 237 3.84 3.97 -25.07
CA ASP A 237 2.86 3.84 -26.14
C ASP A 237 2.95 2.44 -26.80
N ASP A 238 4.15 1.86 -26.89
CA ASP A 238 4.37 0.49 -27.39
C ASP A 238 3.68 -0.55 -26.47
N VAL A 239 3.92 -0.52 -25.17
CA VAL A 239 3.27 -1.48 -24.25
C VAL A 239 1.74 -1.34 -24.23
N LEU A 240 1.20 -0.13 -24.36
CA LEU A 240 -0.24 0.08 -24.49
C LEU A 240 -0.80 -0.54 -25.78
N THR A 241 -0.09 -0.37 -26.90
CA THR A 241 -0.49 -0.92 -28.20
C THR A 241 -0.47 -2.46 -28.19
N GLN A 242 0.46 -3.06 -27.44
CA GLN A 242 0.53 -4.51 -27.24
C GLN A 242 -0.52 -5.04 -26.23
N GLY A 243 -1.36 -4.19 -25.67
CA GLY A 243 -2.48 -4.59 -24.85
C GLY A 243 -2.21 -4.63 -23.34
N ALA A 244 -1.24 -3.88 -22.85
CA ALA A 244 -1.00 -3.74 -21.41
C ALA A 244 -2.26 -3.23 -20.70
N VAL A 245 -2.63 -3.90 -19.61
CA VAL A 245 -3.75 -3.49 -18.74
C VAL A 245 -3.28 -2.96 -17.40
N GLY A 246 -2.09 -3.34 -16.95
CA GLY A 246 -1.53 -2.94 -15.67
C GLY A 246 -0.03 -3.14 -15.58
N ASP A 247 0.50 -2.71 -14.44
CA ASP A 247 1.90 -2.92 -14.06
C ASP A 247 2.05 -3.28 -12.58
N ILE A 248 3.08 -4.05 -12.26
CA ILE A 248 3.57 -4.31 -10.91
C ILE A 248 5.09 -4.13 -10.93
N ILE A 249 5.64 -3.36 -10.00
CA ILE A 249 7.08 -3.02 -9.89
C ILE A 249 7.70 -2.53 -11.23
N GLY A 250 6.88 -1.83 -12.03
CA GLY A 250 7.26 -1.31 -13.33
C GLY A 250 7.14 -2.28 -14.50
N ARG A 251 6.82 -3.57 -14.27
CA ARG A 251 6.63 -4.58 -15.32
C ARG A 251 5.18 -4.59 -15.79
N CYS A 252 4.98 -4.29 -17.07
CA CYS A 252 3.66 -4.24 -17.69
C CYS A 252 3.17 -5.65 -18.09
N PHE A 253 1.87 -5.90 -17.92
CA PHE A 253 1.24 -7.17 -18.23
C PHE A 253 -0.14 -7.01 -18.90
N ASP A 254 -0.56 -8.02 -19.64
CA ASP A 254 -1.86 -8.11 -20.29
C ASP A 254 -2.97 -8.59 -19.35
N ILE A 255 -4.19 -8.71 -19.88
CA ILE A 255 -5.39 -9.17 -19.14
C ILE A 255 -5.29 -10.61 -18.65
N ASN A 256 -4.38 -11.42 -19.19
CA ASN A 256 -4.12 -12.80 -18.78
C ASN A 256 -2.92 -12.90 -17.82
N GLY A 257 -2.26 -11.78 -17.54
CA GLY A 257 -1.08 -11.72 -16.68
C GLY A 257 0.23 -12.08 -17.39
N GLY A 258 0.23 -12.13 -18.73
CA GLY A 258 1.43 -12.27 -19.53
C GLY A 258 2.22 -10.96 -19.56
N LEU A 259 3.55 -11.02 -19.40
CA LEU A 259 4.41 -9.85 -19.52
C LEU A 259 4.40 -9.34 -20.96
N ILE A 260 4.31 -8.02 -21.07
CA ILE A 260 4.31 -7.31 -22.38
C ILE A 260 5.72 -6.85 -22.68
N SER A 261 6.11 -6.99 -23.97
CA SER A 261 7.37 -6.48 -24.51
C SER A 261 8.62 -6.94 -23.76
N LYS A 262 9.11 -8.12 -24.12
CA LYS A 262 10.35 -8.66 -23.53
C LYS A 262 11.53 -7.70 -23.63
N THR A 263 11.64 -6.94 -24.71
CA THR A 263 12.72 -5.96 -24.93
C THR A 263 12.68 -4.83 -23.92
N ILE A 264 11.50 -4.40 -23.49
CA ILE A 264 11.35 -3.39 -22.44
C ILE A 264 11.56 -4.06 -21.07
N ASP A 265 11.00 -5.24 -20.86
CA ASP A 265 11.13 -5.97 -19.60
C ASP A 265 12.59 -6.30 -19.25
N ASP A 266 13.42 -6.64 -20.24
CA ASP A 266 14.86 -6.89 -20.08
C ASP A 266 15.63 -5.64 -19.59
N ARG A 267 15.09 -4.44 -19.75
CA ARG A 267 15.69 -3.15 -19.32
C ARG A 267 15.22 -2.70 -17.92
N ILE A 268 14.26 -3.41 -17.32
CA ILE A 268 13.71 -3.02 -16.03
C ILE A 268 14.62 -3.49 -14.90
N MET A 269 14.96 -2.56 -14.03
CA MET A 269 15.75 -2.76 -12.83
C MET A 269 14.83 -3.05 -11.64
N ALA A 270 14.38 -4.30 -11.55
CA ALA A 270 13.54 -4.84 -10.48
C ALA A 270 13.78 -6.34 -10.37
N ILE A 271 13.32 -6.96 -9.28
CA ILE A 271 13.23 -8.42 -9.24
C ILE A 271 12.37 -8.89 -10.42
N ASP A 272 12.64 -10.09 -10.93
CA ASP A 272 11.82 -10.63 -12.01
C ASP A 272 10.44 -11.11 -11.49
N MET A 273 9.52 -11.32 -12.42
CA MET A 273 8.14 -11.68 -12.08
C MET A 273 8.04 -13.10 -11.51
N ASP A 274 8.89 -14.01 -11.92
CA ASP A 274 8.90 -15.38 -11.39
C ASP A 274 9.38 -15.39 -9.93
N THR A 275 10.39 -14.60 -9.63
CA THR A 275 10.84 -14.34 -8.25
C THR A 275 9.71 -13.74 -7.40
N LEU A 276 8.96 -12.78 -7.93
CA LEU A 276 7.79 -12.22 -7.22
C LEU A 276 6.73 -13.31 -6.98
N LYS A 277 6.39 -14.10 -8.00
CA LYS A 277 5.38 -15.16 -7.91
C LYS A 277 5.76 -16.29 -6.95
N ALA A 278 7.03 -16.57 -6.77
CA ALA A 278 7.54 -17.57 -5.84
C ALA A 278 7.40 -17.19 -4.36
N LYS A 279 7.18 -15.92 -4.05
CA LYS A 279 7.04 -15.45 -2.66
C LYS A 279 5.75 -15.96 -2.01
N LYS A 280 5.83 -16.33 -0.73
CA LYS A 280 4.70 -16.85 0.02
C LYS A 280 3.56 -15.81 0.16
N ASN A 281 3.91 -14.57 0.53
CA ASN A 281 2.93 -13.50 0.73
C ASN A 281 3.17 -12.38 -0.28
N ARG A 282 2.32 -12.32 -1.29
CA ARG A 282 2.30 -11.30 -2.34
C ARG A 282 1.11 -10.40 -2.11
N ILE A 283 1.33 -9.32 -1.36
CA ILE A 283 0.31 -8.37 -0.92
C ILE A 283 0.15 -7.30 -2.00
N GLY A 284 -0.88 -7.44 -2.83
CA GLY A 284 -1.24 -6.48 -3.86
C GLY A 284 -2.29 -5.50 -3.37
N ILE A 285 -2.11 -4.22 -3.66
CA ILE A 285 -3.04 -3.14 -3.32
C ILE A 285 -3.58 -2.53 -4.60
N GLY A 286 -4.89 -2.62 -4.80
CA GLY A 286 -5.57 -2.07 -5.98
C GLY A 286 -6.72 -1.15 -5.58
N VAL A 287 -6.47 0.17 -5.50
CA VAL A 287 -7.47 1.19 -5.17
C VAL A 287 -7.53 2.23 -6.27
N GLY A 288 -8.73 2.53 -6.75
CA GLY A 288 -8.95 3.59 -7.72
C GLY A 288 -9.82 3.17 -8.90
N ASN A 289 -10.32 4.17 -9.60
CA ASN A 289 -11.14 3.99 -10.78
C ASN A 289 -10.29 3.42 -11.94
N ASN A 290 -10.89 2.58 -12.77
CA ASN A 290 -10.25 1.93 -13.92
C ASN A 290 -9.09 0.97 -13.54
N LYS A 291 -9.11 0.41 -12.33
CA LYS A 291 -8.16 -0.60 -11.86
C LYS A 291 -8.61 -2.03 -12.18
N GLY A 292 -9.88 -2.24 -12.47
CA GLY A 292 -10.48 -3.57 -12.60
C GLY A 292 -9.74 -4.50 -13.56
N ARG A 293 -9.39 -4.02 -14.77
CA ARG A 293 -8.64 -4.82 -15.74
C ARG A 293 -7.23 -5.18 -15.27
N ALA A 294 -6.52 -4.24 -14.65
CA ALA A 294 -5.20 -4.47 -14.09
C ALA A 294 -5.23 -5.51 -12.96
N ILE A 295 -6.22 -5.41 -12.07
CA ILE A 295 -6.43 -6.38 -10.98
C ILE A 295 -6.72 -7.78 -11.53
N ILE A 296 -7.60 -7.89 -12.53
CA ILE A 296 -7.91 -9.17 -13.18
C ILE A 296 -6.65 -9.78 -13.83
N GLY A 297 -5.85 -8.98 -14.54
CA GLY A 297 -4.59 -9.44 -15.14
C GLY A 297 -3.60 -9.92 -14.07
N ALA A 298 -3.43 -9.17 -12.98
CA ALA A 298 -2.55 -9.55 -11.88
C ALA A 298 -2.99 -10.85 -11.18
N LEU A 299 -4.30 -11.06 -11.00
CA LEU A 299 -4.86 -12.29 -10.43
C LEU A 299 -4.67 -13.49 -11.37
N ARG A 300 -5.02 -13.35 -12.65
CA ARG A 300 -4.83 -14.40 -13.67
C ARG A 300 -3.36 -14.79 -13.84
N GLY A 301 -2.47 -13.81 -13.72
CA GLY A 301 -1.02 -14.03 -13.78
C GLY A 301 -0.43 -14.64 -12.52
N GLY A 302 -1.19 -14.89 -11.46
CA GLY A 302 -0.69 -15.43 -10.19
C GLY A 302 0.27 -14.49 -9.45
N MET A 303 0.20 -13.20 -9.72
CA MET A 303 1.12 -12.20 -9.16
C MET A 303 0.77 -11.83 -7.72
N VAL A 304 -0.45 -12.12 -7.28
CA VAL A 304 -1.02 -11.72 -5.99
C VAL A 304 -1.49 -12.95 -5.23
N SER A 305 -1.16 -13.07 -3.95
CA SER A 305 -1.75 -14.07 -3.05
C SER A 305 -2.72 -13.47 -2.05
N ARG A 306 -2.59 -12.16 -1.79
CA ARG A 306 -3.48 -11.38 -0.93
C ARG A 306 -3.80 -10.06 -1.61
N LEU A 307 -5.07 -9.81 -1.91
CA LEU A 307 -5.51 -8.60 -2.61
C LEU A 307 -6.31 -7.70 -1.69
N TYR A 308 -5.90 -6.45 -1.63
CA TYR A 308 -6.58 -5.39 -0.88
C TYR A 308 -7.13 -4.35 -1.85
N MET A 309 -8.41 -4.06 -1.75
CA MET A 309 -9.09 -3.06 -2.57
C MET A 309 -10.24 -2.41 -1.80
N ASP A 310 -10.73 -1.30 -2.27
CA ASP A 310 -11.97 -0.70 -1.76
C ASP A 310 -13.21 -1.28 -2.43
N SER A 311 -14.39 -1.06 -1.84
CA SER A 311 -15.64 -1.65 -2.32
C SER A 311 -16.06 -1.15 -3.71
N ILE A 312 -15.66 0.06 -4.12
CA ILE A 312 -15.96 0.59 -5.47
C ILE A 312 -15.10 -0.14 -6.50
N THR A 313 -13.81 -0.31 -6.22
CA THR A 313 -12.89 -1.08 -7.07
C THR A 313 -13.32 -2.55 -7.15
N ALA A 314 -13.74 -3.16 -6.04
CA ALA A 314 -14.25 -4.53 -6.03
C ALA A 314 -15.50 -4.71 -6.91
N LYS A 315 -16.43 -3.77 -6.84
CA LYS A 315 -17.63 -3.77 -7.72
C LYS A 315 -17.25 -3.65 -9.20
N GLU A 316 -16.25 -2.83 -9.54
CA GLU A 316 -15.73 -2.73 -10.91
C GLU A 316 -15.16 -4.08 -11.37
N VAL A 317 -14.33 -4.75 -10.55
CA VAL A 317 -13.77 -6.07 -10.86
C VAL A 317 -14.87 -7.10 -11.08
N CYS A 318 -15.81 -7.24 -10.14
CA CYS A 318 -16.95 -8.16 -10.27
C CYS A 318 -17.79 -7.87 -11.52
N GLY A 319 -18.06 -6.59 -11.81
CA GLY A 319 -18.77 -6.17 -13.02
C GLY A 319 -18.07 -6.64 -14.30
N LEU A 320 -16.75 -6.48 -14.39
CA LEU A 320 -15.96 -6.92 -15.54
C LEU A 320 -15.89 -8.45 -15.68
N LEU A 321 -15.93 -9.21 -14.59
CA LEU A 321 -15.91 -10.68 -14.60
C LEU A 321 -17.24 -11.29 -15.06
N ARG A 322 -18.37 -10.59 -14.87
CA ARG A 322 -19.70 -11.03 -15.31
C ARG A 322 -19.93 -10.84 -16.82
N VAL A 323 -19.21 -9.90 -17.43
CA VAL A 323 -19.30 -9.66 -18.88
C VAL A 323 -18.40 -10.70 -19.56
N LYS A 324 -19.03 -11.74 -20.16
CA LYS A 324 -18.35 -12.77 -20.94
C LYS A 324 -17.92 -12.24 -22.30
#